data_9d7cb8a18e9e74c801275d5907d80a59
#
_entry.id   9d7cb8a18e9e74c801275d5907d80a59
#
_cell.length_a   1.000
_cell.length_b   1.000
_cell.length_c   1.000
_cell.angle_alpha   90.00
_cell.angle_beta   90.00
_cell.angle_gamma   90.00
#
_symmetry.space_group_name_H-M   'P 1'
#
loop_
_entity.id
_entity.type
_entity.pdbx_description
1 polymer ?
#
loop_
_entity_poly.entity_id
_entity_poly.type
_entity_poly.pdbx_seq_one_letter_code
_entity_poly.pdbx_strand_id
1 'polypeptide(L)'
;RGITWGFLGMLISAAMTIFSTGVPNVLNTIGITPADTTYAELIRQSIFTSASWYHLLAAFMISTFMNCIFAPVFMVLHKVSDTHIMNNGGTLRGYFSKLHFQQIFVNLDWATIWGFLFKKTIPLFWIPAHTITFMLAPSYRVLFAALLGVMLGVFMSLATRKK
;
A
#
# COMPACT_ATOMS: atom_id res chain seq x y z
N ARG A 1 -19.49 1.71 3.03
CA ARG A 1 -18.04 1.56 3.34
C ARG A 1 -17.54 0.14 3.12
N GLY A 2 -18.23 -0.92 3.57
CA GLY A 2 -17.77 -2.31 3.37
C GLY A 2 -17.51 -2.69 1.92
N ILE A 3 -18.40 -2.33 0.99
CA ILE A 3 -18.23 -2.57 -0.46
C ILE A 3 -16.98 -1.86 -0.99
N THR A 4 -16.77 -0.61 -0.61
CA THR A 4 -15.57 0.16 -1.01
C THR A 4 -14.30 -0.51 -0.51
N TRP A 5 -14.26 -0.92 0.77
CA TRP A 5 -13.11 -1.60 1.35
C TRP A 5 -12.85 -2.97 0.70
N GLY A 6 -13.90 -3.70 0.31
CA GLY A 6 -13.73 -4.93 -0.48
C GLY A 6 -13.07 -4.68 -1.83
N PHE A 7 -13.54 -3.67 -2.57
CA PHE A 7 -12.94 -3.28 -3.85
C PHE A 7 -11.50 -2.77 -3.69
N LEU A 8 -11.26 -1.91 -2.70
CA LEU A 8 -9.91 -1.42 -2.39
C LEU A 8 -8.96 -2.55 -1.98
N GLY A 9 -9.44 -3.55 -1.24
CA GLY A 9 -8.67 -4.74 -0.90
C GLY A 9 -8.24 -5.55 -2.13
N MET A 10 -9.13 -5.68 -3.13
CA MET A 10 -8.77 -6.31 -4.41
C MET A 10 -7.70 -5.52 -5.16
N LEU A 11 -7.78 -4.18 -5.18
CA LEU A 11 -6.76 -3.33 -5.80
C LEU A 11 -5.41 -3.45 -5.09
N ILE A 12 -5.40 -3.50 -3.76
CA ILE A 12 -4.17 -3.72 -2.97
C ILE A 12 -3.57 -5.09 -3.31
N SER A 13 -4.39 -6.15 -3.34
CA SER A 13 -3.93 -7.49 -3.67
C SER A 13 -3.33 -7.57 -5.09
N ALA A 14 -3.99 -6.95 -6.06
CA ALA A 14 -3.48 -6.85 -7.42
C ALA A 14 -2.16 -6.09 -7.49
N ALA A 15 -2.05 -4.93 -6.82
CA ALA A 15 -0.83 -4.16 -6.75
C ALA A 15 0.31 -4.96 -6.09
N MET A 16 0.05 -5.62 -4.97
CA MET A 16 1.06 -6.48 -4.32
C MET A 16 1.56 -7.55 -5.27
N THR A 17 0.69 -8.19 -6.05
CA THR A 17 1.08 -9.21 -7.04
C THR A 17 1.90 -8.60 -8.17
N ILE A 18 1.46 -7.50 -8.76
CA ILE A 18 2.14 -6.83 -9.89
C ILE A 18 3.55 -6.40 -9.49
N PHE A 19 3.68 -5.68 -8.37
CA PHE A 19 4.98 -5.15 -7.95
C PHE A 19 5.91 -6.25 -7.43
N SER A 20 5.38 -7.25 -6.71
CA SER A 20 6.19 -8.36 -6.22
C SER A 20 6.64 -9.30 -7.34
N THR A 21 6.01 -9.29 -8.50
CA THR A 21 6.44 -10.02 -9.69
C THR A 21 7.34 -9.17 -10.58
N GLY A 22 6.90 -7.94 -10.88
CA GLY A 22 7.57 -7.08 -11.86
C GLY A 22 8.92 -6.56 -11.39
N VAL A 23 9.01 -6.08 -10.15
CA VAL A 23 10.24 -5.44 -9.65
C VAL A 23 11.43 -6.41 -9.61
N PRO A 24 11.33 -7.64 -9.04
CA PRO A 24 12.44 -8.59 -9.08
C PRO A 24 12.86 -8.97 -10.50
N ASN A 25 11.91 -9.10 -11.43
CA ASN A 25 12.24 -9.38 -12.82
C ASN A 25 13.05 -8.24 -13.46
N VAL A 26 12.69 -6.98 -13.16
CA VAL A 26 13.47 -5.82 -13.62
C VAL A 26 14.87 -5.84 -13.02
N LEU A 27 15.01 -6.08 -11.69
CA LEU A 27 16.31 -6.13 -11.01
C LEU A 27 17.23 -7.21 -11.62
N ASN A 28 16.66 -8.37 -11.96
CA ASN A 28 17.37 -9.44 -12.64
C ASN A 28 17.79 -9.03 -14.06
N THR A 29 16.87 -8.46 -14.84
CA THR A 29 17.13 -8.03 -16.24
C THR A 29 18.24 -7.00 -16.34
N ILE A 30 18.34 -6.08 -15.36
CA ILE A 30 19.39 -5.05 -15.34
C ILE A 30 20.67 -5.51 -14.62
N GLY A 31 20.76 -6.78 -14.22
CA GLY A 31 21.95 -7.39 -13.64
C GLY A 31 22.25 -7.01 -12.18
N ILE A 32 21.27 -6.47 -11.44
CA ILE A 32 21.42 -6.17 -10.01
C ILE A 32 21.32 -7.44 -9.16
N THR A 33 20.45 -8.38 -9.55
CA THR A 33 20.36 -9.71 -8.94
C THR A 33 20.99 -10.76 -9.86
N PRO A 34 21.61 -11.84 -9.31
CA PRO A 34 22.20 -12.89 -10.12
C PRO A 34 21.16 -13.51 -11.08
N ALA A 35 21.62 -13.86 -12.29
CA ALA A 35 20.75 -14.40 -13.37
C ALA A 35 20.15 -15.77 -13.01
N ASP A 36 20.79 -16.52 -12.13
CA ASP A 36 20.33 -17.81 -11.60
C ASP A 36 19.31 -17.68 -10.46
N THR A 37 19.14 -16.46 -9.93
CA THR A 37 18.19 -16.20 -8.85
C THR A 37 16.80 -15.96 -9.43
N THR A 38 15.94 -16.95 -9.35
CA THR A 38 14.56 -16.78 -9.83
C THR A 38 13.75 -15.88 -8.89
N TYR A 39 12.83 -15.12 -9.48
CA TYR A 39 11.82 -14.35 -8.73
C TYR A 39 11.10 -15.20 -7.66
N ALA A 40 10.74 -16.45 -8.03
CA ALA A 40 10.05 -17.37 -7.12
C ALA A 40 10.89 -17.72 -5.88
N GLU A 41 12.21 -17.85 -6.03
CA GLU A 41 13.11 -18.10 -4.92
C GLU A 41 13.24 -16.90 -4.00
N LEU A 42 13.48 -15.70 -4.56
CA LEU A 42 13.57 -14.47 -3.76
C LEU A 42 12.32 -14.24 -2.92
N ILE A 43 11.12 -14.48 -3.47
CA ILE A 43 9.86 -14.22 -2.77
C ILE A 43 9.50 -15.33 -1.79
N ARG A 44 9.92 -16.58 -2.03
CA ARG A 44 9.69 -17.68 -1.09
C ARG A 44 10.60 -17.63 0.12
N GLN A 45 11.74 -16.97 0.02
CA GLN A 45 12.63 -16.78 1.16
C GLN A 45 11.90 -16.03 2.27
N SER A 46 12.19 -16.41 3.49
CA SER A 46 11.68 -15.75 4.69
C SER A 46 12.84 -15.25 5.51
N ILE A 47 12.66 -14.11 6.16
CA ILE A 47 13.62 -13.55 7.12
C ILE A 47 14.02 -14.59 8.21
N PHE A 48 13.14 -15.55 8.47
CA PHE A 48 13.36 -16.57 9.51
C PHE A 48 14.13 -17.80 9.02
N THR A 49 14.25 -18.02 7.72
CA THR A 49 14.83 -19.26 7.16
C THR A 49 16.02 -19.04 6.26
N SER A 50 16.01 -18.05 5.41
CA SER A 50 17.02 -17.87 4.35
C SER A 50 17.09 -16.44 3.83
N ALA A 51 17.16 -15.45 4.73
CA ALA A 51 17.29 -14.06 4.31
C ALA A 51 18.67 -13.83 3.67
N SER A 52 18.67 -13.34 2.44
CA SER A 52 19.86 -12.88 1.73
C SER A 52 19.82 -11.37 1.52
N TRP A 53 20.97 -10.76 1.21
CA TRP A 53 21.01 -9.35 0.81
C TRP A 53 20.12 -9.06 -0.40
N TYR A 54 20.11 -9.96 -1.38
CA TYR A 54 19.25 -9.81 -2.57
C TYR A 54 17.77 -9.89 -2.23
N HIS A 55 17.37 -10.72 -1.25
CA HIS A 55 16.00 -10.77 -0.76
C HIS A 55 15.60 -9.46 -0.09
N LEU A 56 16.47 -8.90 0.76
CA LEU A 56 16.21 -7.59 1.41
C LEU A 56 16.12 -6.48 0.35
N LEU A 57 17.04 -6.45 -0.61
CA LEU A 57 17.04 -5.46 -1.69
C LEU A 57 15.75 -5.57 -2.53
N ALA A 58 15.37 -6.77 -2.94
CA ALA A 58 14.13 -7.00 -3.68
C ALA A 58 12.91 -6.55 -2.88
N ALA A 59 12.80 -6.92 -1.61
CA ALA A 59 11.71 -6.52 -0.73
C ALA A 59 11.63 -4.98 -0.57
N PHE A 60 12.76 -4.32 -0.38
CA PHE A 60 12.85 -2.88 -0.28
C PHE A 60 12.44 -2.19 -1.58
N MET A 61 12.91 -2.68 -2.72
CA MET A 61 12.58 -2.11 -4.03
C MET A 61 11.10 -2.33 -4.39
N ILE A 62 10.55 -3.53 -4.13
CA ILE A 62 9.12 -3.80 -4.28
C ILE A 62 8.31 -2.79 -3.46
N SER A 63 8.66 -2.66 -2.18
CA SER A 63 7.99 -1.73 -1.27
C SER A 63 8.09 -0.28 -1.76
N THR A 64 9.27 0.16 -2.17
CA THR A 64 9.51 1.53 -2.63
C THR A 64 8.69 1.84 -3.87
N PHE A 65 8.77 1.01 -4.92
CA PHE A 65 8.02 1.24 -6.15
C PHE A 65 6.50 1.18 -5.93
N MET A 66 6.03 0.19 -5.17
CA MET A 66 4.61 0.08 -4.83
C MET A 66 4.10 1.32 -4.08
N ASN A 67 4.85 1.78 -3.08
CA ASN A 67 4.43 2.93 -2.27
C ASN A 67 4.63 4.28 -2.96
N CYS A 68 5.57 4.41 -3.88
CA CYS A 68 5.76 5.66 -4.64
C CYS A 68 4.80 5.79 -5.83
N ILE A 69 4.38 4.67 -6.44
CA ILE A 69 3.55 4.67 -7.65
C ILE A 69 2.08 4.41 -7.30
N PHE A 70 1.79 3.30 -6.63
CA PHE A 70 0.42 2.87 -6.37
C PHE A 70 -0.22 3.59 -5.17
N ALA A 71 0.51 3.74 -4.06
CA ALA A 71 -0.08 4.27 -2.83
C ALA A 71 -0.62 5.71 -2.97
N PRO A 72 0.02 6.68 -3.67
CA PRO A 72 -0.56 8.00 -3.87
C PRO A 72 -1.90 7.96 -4.60
N VAL A 73 -1.98 7.22 -5.70
CA VAL A 73 -3.22 7.05 -6.47
C VAL A 73 -4.30 6.39 -5.61
N PHE A 74 -3.94 5.32 -4.92
CA PHE A 74 -4.83 4.59 -4.02
C PHE A 74 -5.38 5.49 -2.90
N MET A 75 -4.53 6.25 -2.23
CA MET A 75 -4.92 7.16 -1.14
C MET A 75 -5.88 8.25 -1.62
N VAL A 76 -5.65 8.82 -2.80
CA VAL A 76 -6.55 9.81 -3.39
C VAL A 76 -7.89 9.19 -3.74
N LEU A 77 -7.91 8.04 -4.41
CA LEU A 77 -9.16 7.33 -4.75
C LEU A 77 -9.95 6.95 -3.50
N HIS A 78 -9.28 6.45 -2.47
CA HIS A 78 -9.91 6.15 -1.18
C HIS A 78 -10.55 7.40 -0.56
N LYS A 79 -9.84 8.53 -0.55
CA LYS A 79 -10.32 9.79 0.00
C LYS A 79 -11.52 10.34 -0.78
N VAL A 80 -11.47 10.26 -2.12
CA VAL A 80 -12.60 10.63 -3.00
C VAL A 80 -13.82 9.75 -2.71
N SER A 81 -13.63 8.44 -2.60
CA SER A 81 -14.70 7.50 -2.29
C SER A 81 -15.34 7.77 -0.92
N ASP A 82 -14.52 8.00 0.11
CA ASP A 82 -15.03 8.33 1.45
C ASP A 82 -15.83 9.63 1.45
N THR A 83 -15.32 10.66 0.77
CA THR A 83 -16.02 11.95 0.66
C THR A 83 -17.34 11.80 -0.09
N HIS A 84 -17.37 11.03 -1.20
CA HIS A 84 -18.59 10.73 -1.92
C HIS A 84 -19.63 10.05 -1.05
N ILE A 85 -19.24 9.03 -0.30
CA ILE A 85 -20.12 8.32 0.63
C ILE A 85 -20.67 9.25 1.70
N MET A 86 -19.84 10.11 2.28
CA MET A 86 -20.26 11.06 3.32
C MET A 86 -21.25 12.10 2.77
N ASN A 87 -20.97 12.67 1.61
CA ASN A 87 -21.81 13.67 0.97
C ASN A 87 -23.20 13.12 0.59
N ASN A 88 -23.33 11.78 0.43
CA ASN A 88 -24.58 11.12 0.07
C ASN A 88 -25.19 10.34 1.24
N GLY A 89 -24.91 10.75 2.48
CA GLY A 89 -25.54 10.22 3.70
C GLY A 89 -25.17 8.78 4.07
N GLY A 90 -24.14 8.20 3.46
CA GLY A 90 -23.63 6.86 3.77
C GLY A 90 -24.56 5.71 3.39
N THR A 91 -25.60 5.94 2.60
CA THR A 91 -26.58 4.95 2.17
C THR A 91 -26.13 4.19 0.92
N LEU A 92 -26.70 2.99 0.69
CA LEU A 92 -26.44 2.24 -0.56
C LEU A 92 -26.90 3.01 -1.80
N ARG A 93 -28.05 3.66 -1.74
CA ARG A 93 -28.54 4.50 -2.83
C ARG A 93 -27.60 5.68 -3.11
N GLY A 94 -27.09 6.32 -2.06
CA GLY A 94 -26.13 7.40 -2.18
C GLY A 94 -24.78 6.93 -2.73
N TYR A 95 -24.34 5.71 -2.39
CA TYR A 95 -23.11 5.13 -2.93
C TYR A 95 -23.15 4.98 -4.45
N PHE A 96 -24.28 4.56 -5.01
CA PHE A 96 -24.49 4.41 -6.46
C PHE A 96 -24.98 5.71 -7.14
N SER A 97 -25.04 6.83 -6.43
CA SER A 97 -25.37 8.11 -7.02
C SER A 97 -24.23 8.64 -7.90
N LYS A 98 -24.51 9.68 -8.70
CA LYS A 98 -23.51 10.28 -9.59
C LYS A 98 -22.29 10.76 -8.81
N LEU A 99 -21.11 10.23 -9.16
CA LEU A 99 -19.85 10.66 -8.58
C LEU A 99 -19.39 11.98 -9.22
N HIS A 100 -19.34 13.04 -8.43
CA HIS A 100 -18.80 14.35 -8.83
C HIS A 100 -17.29 14.39 -8.58
N PHE A 101 -16.54 13.52 -9.28
CA PHE A 101 -15.11 13.30 -9.05
C PHE A 101 -14.30 14.59 -9.05
N GLN A 102 -14.43 15.42 -10.09
CA GLN A 102 -13.67 16.67 -10.22
C GLN A 102 -13.92 17.62 -9.04
N GLN A 103 -15.18 17.78 -8.65
CA GLN A 103 -15.55 18.66 -7.54
C GLN A 103 -14.96 18.18 -6.21
N ILE A 104 -15.03 16.87 -5.95
CA ILE A 104 -14.45 16.27 -4.73
C ILE A 104 -12.93 16.40 -4.77
N PHE A 105 -12.31 16.04 -5.89
CA PHE A 105 -10.86 16.02 -6.07
C PHE A 105 -10.22 17.40 -5.83
N VAL A 106 -10.78 18.45 -6.39
CA VAL A 106 -10.27 19.83 -6.23
C VAL A 106 -10.39 20.30 -4.77
N ASN A 107 -11.43 19.86 -4.04
CA ASN A 107 -11.69 20.26 -2.66
C ASN A 107 -11.06 19.34 -1.61
N LEU A 108 -10.20 18.38 -2.00
CA LEU A 108 -9.43 17.58 -1.03
C LEU A 108 -8.44 18.47 -0.29
N ASP A 109 -8.16 18.11 0.97
CA ASP A 109 -7.08 18.74 1.74
C ASP A 109 -5.71 18.30 1.21
N TRP A 110 -5.30 18.92 0.11
CA TRP A 110 -4.03 18.65 -0.56
C TRP A 110 -2.82 18.99 0.30
N ALA A 111 -2.94 19.94 1.22
CA ALA A 111 -1.85 20.29 2.15
C ALA A 111 -1.54 19.10 3.06
N THR A 112 -2.55 18.47 3.64
CA THR A 112 -2.39 17.25 4.45
C THR A 112 -1.97 16.05 3.60
N ILE A 113 -2.58 15.84 2.43
CA ILE A 113 -2.25 14.73 1.54
C ILE A 113 -0.79 14.80 1.12
N TRP A 114 -0.33 15.93 0.65
CA TRP A 114 1.06 16.12 0.20
C TRP A 114 2.04 16.21 1.35
N GLY A 115 1.77 17.08 2.33
CA GLY A 115 2.73 17.39 3.40
C GLY A 115 2.87 16.29 4.45
N PHE A 116 1.81 15.53 4.70
CA PHE A 116 1.81 14.47 5.70
C PHE A 116 1.81 13.07 5.08
N LEU A 117 0.83 12.74 4.23
CA LEU A 117 0.72 11.39 3.69
C LEU A 117 1.88 11.06 2.76
N PHE A 118 2.13 11.87 1.73
CA PHE A 118 3.15 11.53 0.73
C PHE A 118 4.57 11.78 1.23
N LYS A 119 4.84 12.92 1.88
CA LYS A 119 6.21 13.26 2.31
C LYS A 119 6.67 12.56 3.59
N LYS A 120 5.75 12.18 4.48
CA LYS A 120 6.10 11.60 5.79
C LYS A 120 5.63 10.16 5.93
N THR A 121 4.34 9.90 5.72
CA THR A 121 3.79 8.58 6.02
C THR A 121 4.27 7.52 5.04
N ILE A 122 4.38 7.83 3.75
CA ILE A 122 4.91 6.87 2.76
C ILE A 122 6.35 6.50 3.08
N PRO A 123 7.34 7.42 3.13
CA PRO A 123 8.73 7.04 3.32
C PRO A 123 9.07 6.53 4.72
N LEU A 124 8.42 7.06 5.76
CA LEU A 124 8.80 6.74 7.14
C LEU A 124 8.02 5.57 7.75
N PHE A 125 6.84 5.26 7.23
CA PHE A 125 6.01 4.18 7.74
C PHE A 125 5.78 3.09 6.69
N TRP A 126 5.19 3.43 5.52
CA TRP A 126 4.76 2.42 4.56
C TRP A 126 5.90 1.69 3.87
N ILE A 127 6.97 2.39 3.47
CA ILE A 127 8.11 1.73 2.82
C ILE A 127 8.79 0.76 3.79
N PRO A 128 9.17 1.12 5.03
CA PRO A 128 9.71 0.14 5.98
C PRO A 128 8.74 -1.00 6.30
N ALA A 129 7.47 -0.69 6.55
CA ALA A 129 6.46 -1.68 6.91
C ALA A 129 6.23 -2.72 5.79
N HIS A 130 6.09 -2.27 4.54
CA HIS A 130 5.93 -3.18 3.40
C HIS A 130 7.24 -3.91 3.06
N THR A 131 8.42 -3.32 3.31
CA THR A 131 9.68 -4.04 3.19
C THR A 131 9.69 -5.26 4.12
N ILE A 132 9.30 -5.08 5.39
CA ILE A 132 9.15 -6.19 6.33
C ILE A 132 8.10 -7.19 5.82
N THR A 133 6.95 -6.70 5.31
CA THR A 133 5.91 -7.58 4.74
C THR A 133 6.48 -8.49 3.65
N PHE A 134 7.27 -7.96 2.73
CA PHE A 134 7.86 -8.73 1.63
C PHE A 134 9.02 -9.63 2.06
N MET A 135 9.64 -9.35 3.22
CA MET A 135 10.61 -10.23 3.85
C MET A 135 9.98 -11.45 4.54
N LEU A 136 8.68 -11.42 4.80
CA LEU A 136 7.96 -12.54 5.41
C LEU A 136 7.60 -13.59 4.36
N ALA A 137 7.45 -14.85 4.80
CA ALA A 137 6.89 -15.91 3.94
C ALA A 137 5.48 -15.52 3.46
N PRO A 138 5.07 -15.90 2.23
CA PRO A 138 3.81 -15.50 1.64
C PRO A 138 2.57 -15.72 2.52
N SER A 139 2.56 -16.82 3.31
CA SER A 139 1.47 -17.15 4.23
C SER A 139 1.26 -16.15 5.36
N TYR A 140 2.29 -15.40 5.76
CA TYR A 140 2.21 -14.39 6.83
C TYR A 140 1.94 -12.98 6.34
N ARG A 141 2.10 -12.70 5.04
CA ARG A 141 1.99 -11.34 4.48
C ARG A 141 0.61 -10.72 4.67
N VAL A 142 -0.44 -11.51 4.45
CA VAL A 142 -1.83 -11.03 4.59
C VAL A 142 -2.13 -10.68 6.05
N LEU A 143 -1.73 -11.56 6.98
CA LEU A 143 -1.91 -11.32 8.42
C LEU A 143 -1.14 -10.07 8.87
N PHE A 144 0.11 -9.93 8.43
CA PHE A 144 0.94 -8.79 8.78
C PHE A 144 0.39 -7.48 8.19
N ALA A 145 -0.08 -7.49 6.93
CA ALA A 145 -0.73 -6.33 6.32
C ALA A 145 -2.00 -5.90 7.08
N ALA A 146 -2.81 -6.86 7.54
CA ALA A 146 -3.97 -6.56 8.38
C ALA A 146 -3.57 -5.93 9.73
N LEU A 147 -2.51 -6.45 10.36
CA LEU A 147 -1.95 -5.89 11.59
C LEU A 147 -1.44 -4.45 11.41
N LEU A 148 -0.79 -4.14 10.28
CA LEU A 148 -0.35 -2.78 9.97
C LEU A 148 -1.54 -1.80 9.88
N GLY A 149 -2.67 -2.22 9.32
CA GLY A 149 -3.89 -1.41 9.29
C GLY A 149 -4.40 -1.06 10.70
N VAL A 150 -4.40 -2.05 11.61
CA VAL A 150 -4.78 -1.84 13.02
C VAL A 150 -3.79 -0.90 13.71
N MET A 151 -2.48 -1.12 13.55
CA MET A 151 -1.44 -0.26 14.13
C MET A 151 -1.56 1.19 13.66
N LEU A 152 -1.78 1.41 12.36
CA LEU A 152 -1.98 2.75 11.82
C LEU A 152 -3.22 3.42 12.45
N GLY A 153 -4.32 2.69 12.60
CA GLY A 153 -5.53 3.18 13.26
C GLY A 153 -5.26 3.63 14.70
N VAL A 154 -4.50 2.84 15.46
CA VAL A 154 -4.09 3.18 16.84
C VAL A 154 -3.21 4.42 16.86
N PHE A 155 -2.18 4.50 16.01
CA PHE A 155 -1.30 5.68 15.96
C PHE A 155 -2.05 6.96 15.60
N MET A 156 -2.96 6.90 14.63
CA MET A 156 -3.80 8.05 14.27
C MET A 156 -4.72 8.48 15.42
N SER A 157 -5.31 7.53 16.14
CA SER A 157 -6.14 7.80 17.31
C SER A 157 -5.35 8.47 18.44
N LEU A 158 -4.13 8.02 18.71
CA LEU A 158 -3.25 8.62 19.72
C LEU A 158 -2.76 10.02 19.31
N ALA A 159 -2.46 10.22 18.04
CA ALA A 159 -2.03 11.52 17.52
C ALA A 159 -3.12 12.60 17.61
N THR A 160 -4.39 12.22 17.43
CA THR A 160 -5.54 13.14 17.52
C THR A 160 -5.93 13.49 18.96
N ARG A 161 -5.54 12.68 19.96
CA ARG A 161 -5.80 12.97 21.38
C ARG A 161 -4.89 14.05 21.98
N LYS A 162 -3.80 14.41 21.31
CA LYS A 162 -2.83 15.42 21.77
C LYS A 162 -3.17 16.86 21.34
N LYS A 163 -4.32 17.09 20.75
CA LYS A 163 -4.89 18.41 20.48
C LYS A 163 -6.09 18.66 21.37
#